data_edd874ca6b7ac504fb920cbe94548232
#
_entry.id   edd874ca6b7ac504fb920cbe94548232
#
_cell.length_a   1.000
_cell.length_b   1.000
_cell.length_c   1.000
_cell.angle_alpha   90.00
_cell.angle_beta   90.00
_cell.angle_gamma   90.00
#
_symmetry.space_group_name_H-M   'P 1'
#
loop_
_entity.id
_entity.type
_entity.pdbx_description
1 polymer ?
#
loop_
_entity_poly.entity_id
_entity_poly.type
_entity_poly.pdbx_seq_one_letter_code
_entity_poly.pdbx_strand_id
1 'polypeptide(L)'
;MEIPTVFACSSAQNFAGAGVEILENLGADYISFGSESGNIEELAEISRVMEQNPREIDEFIRLKIKEGLSYPRARIQAIEMITGEEQAGILDSPNNILAVEYMRKIKRAVPITVKRTGPGYNDVTAEGELASASAIRYLLNENRDISPLLPGESKKILMKAAPVSEEKYFNMLCYRALSADIAQMDKAPAGGEGLSNKLKNSVRLCRSLDDLADTLKSKRYTRTRIDRFLAQVLLAIDRDVHTENYIRILALSKKGGAYLKDLKKSGACELTIITNMSKENLPEEIRYGVSRDILASDIYNLLCERDMYRFSEYVRKPFIAGE
;
A
#
# COMPACT_ATOMS: atom_id res chain seq x y z
N MET A 1 -2.27 -6.97 -12.43
CA MET A 1 -2.68 -5.55 -12.36
C MET A 1 -1.85 -4.85 -11.31
N GLU A 2 -1.84 -3.54 -11.33
CA GLU A 2 -1.12 -2.68 -10.38
C GLU A 2 -2.12 -1.73 -9.70
N ILE A 3 -1.95 -1.49 -8.42
CA ILE A 3 -2.63 -0.41 -7.71
C ILE A 3 -1.75 0.83 -7.88
N PRO A 4 -2.27 1.97 -8.37
CA PRO A 4 -1.47 3.17 -8.55
C PRO A 4 -0.73 3.58 -7.28
N THR A 5 0.52 4.00 -7.43
CA THR A 5 1.44 4.31 -6.31
C THR A 5 0.85 5.31 -5.31
N VAL A 6 0.09 6.28 -5.79
CA VAL A 6 -0.57 7.27 -4.93
C VAL A 6 -1.56 6.63 -3.94
N PHE A 7 -2.23 5.56 -4.33
CA PHE A 7 -3.12 4.79 -3.47
C PHE A 7 -2.36 3.73 -2.67
N ALA A 8 -1.37 3.07 -3.28
CA ALA A 8 -0.52 2.07 -2.61
C ALA A 8 0.26 2.68 -1.41
N CYS A 9 0.72 3.92 -1.54
CA CYS A 9 1.41 4.66 -0.48
C CYS A 9 0.46 5.45 0.43
N SER A 10 -0.85 5.15 0.46
CA SER A 10 -1.83 5.89 1.24
C SER A 10 -2.34 5.12 2.48
N SER A 11 -3.44 5.57 3.08
CA SER A 11 -4.10 4.88 4.19
C SER A 11 -4.71 3.55 3.74
N ALA A 12 -4.98 2.64 4.70
CA ALA A 12 -5.69 1.38 4.42
C ALA A 12 -7.03 1.61 3.70
N GLN A 13 -7.74 2.67 4.05
CA GLN A 13 -9.01 3.05 3.43
C GLN A 13 -8.86 3.37 1.93
N ASN A 14 -7.86 4.18 1.56
CA ASN A 14 -7.64 4.58 0.18
C ASN A 14 -7.05 3.42 -0.64
N PHE A 15 -6.14 2.66 -0.05
CA PHE A 15 -5.60 1.44 -0.65
C PHE A 15 -6.71 0.43 -0.97
N ALA A 16 -7.54 0.13 0.01
CA ALA A 16 -8.67 -0.79 -0.15
C ALA A 16 -9.67 -0.27 -1.19
N GLY A 17 -9.99 1.02 -1.14
CA GLY A 17 -10.91 1.66 -2.09
C GLY A 17 -10.44 1.51 -3.52
N ALA A 18 -9.18 1.84 -3.80
CA ALA A 18 -8.60 1.71 -5.15
C ALA A 18 -8.57 0.25 -5.62
N GLY A 19 -8.19 -0.68 -4.74
CA GLY A 19 -8.15 -2.11 -5.08
C GLY A 19 -9.52 -2.68 -5.42
N VAL A 20 -10.53 -2.40 -4.59
CA VAL A 20 -11.91 -2.86 -4.82
C VAL A 20 -12.48 -2.25 -6.11
N GLU A 21 -12.31 -0.95 -6.32
CA GLU A 21 -12.77 -0.26 -7.51
C GLU A 21 -12.18 -0.87 -8.80
N ILE A 22 -10.88 -1.17 -8.81
CA ILE A 22 -10.23 -1.86 -9.94
C ILE A 22 -10.88 -3.22 -10.18
N LEU A 23 -11.08 -4.03 -9.14
CA LEU A 23 -11.62 -5.38 -9.28
C LEU A 23 -13.08 -5.37 -9.74
N GLU A 24 -13.92 -4.50 -9.19
CA GLU A 24 -15.30 -4.37 -9.60
C GLU A 24 -15.46 -3.82 -11.02
N ASN A 25 -14.61 -2.88 -11.45
CA ASN A 25 -14.57 -2.40 -12.83
C ASN A 25 -14.07 -3.46 -13.82
N LEU A 26 -13.29 -4.43 -13.34
CA LEU A 26 -12.93 -5.61 -14.12
C LEU A 26 -13.99 -6.71 -14.09
N GLY A 27 -15.13 -6.49 -13.46
CA GLY A 27 -16.25 -7.44 -13.41
C GLY A 27 -16.00 -8.64 -12.49
N ALA A 28 -15.26 -8.45 -11.39
CA ALA A 28 -15.08 -9.51 -10.40
C ALA A 28 -16.40 -9.79 -9.65
N ASP A 29 -16.85 -11.04 -9.68
CA ASP A 29 -18.03 -11.50 -8.92
C ASP A 29 -17.69 -11.69 -7.43
N TYR A 30 -16.44 -12.03 -7.13
CA TYR A 30 -15.96 -12.31 -5.79
C TYR A 30 -14.66 -11.55 -5.52
N ILE A 31 -14.52 -11.01 -4.31
CA ILE A 31 -13.28 -10.43 -3.82
C ILE A 31 -12.83 -11.22 -2.59
N SER A 32 -11.70 -11.93 -2.74
CA SER A 32 -11.12 -12.73 -1.67
C SER A 32 -9.95 -12.00 -1.01
N PHE A 33 -9.91 -12.00 0.32
CA PHE A 33 -8.86 -11.40 1.12
C PHE A 33 -8.57 -12.22 2.39
N GLY A 34 -7.32 -12.11 2.90
CA GLY A 34 -6.95 -12.74 4.16
C GLY A 34 -7.31 -11.87 5.35
N SER A 35 -7.75 -12.49 6.44
CA SER A 35 -7.95 -11.83 7.74
C SER A 35 -7.46 -12.71 8.89
N GLU A 36 -7.11 -12.12 10.01
CA GLU A 36 -6.76 -12.88 11.21
C GLU A 36 -7.99 -13.53 11.85
N SER A 37 -9.13 -12.86 11.82
CA SER A 37 -10.38 -13.42 12.36
C SER A 37 -10.89 -14.60 11.53
N GLY A 38 -10.82 -14.52 10.21
CA GLY A 38 -11.39 -15.53 9.30
C GLY A 38 -12.91 -15.60 9.34
N ASN A 39 -13.57 -14.65 10.00
CA ASN A 39 -15.02 -14.58 10.17
C ASN A 39 -15.57 -13.35 9.41
N ILE A 40 -16.32 -13.62 8.33
CA ILE A 40 -16.85 -12.58 7.47
C ILE A 40 -17.96 -11.77 8.14
N GLU A 41 -18.76 -12.40 9.01
CA GLU A 41 -19.86 -11.75 9.73
C GLU A 41 -19.33 -10.71 10.72
N GLU A 42 -18.27 -11.03 11.48
CA GLU A 42 -17.63 -10.09 12.40
C GLU A 42 -17.05 -8.87 11.66
N LEU A 43 -16.37 -9.11 10.54
CA LEU A 43 -15.81 -8.05 9.72
C LEU A 43 -16.91 -7.17 9.11
N ALA A 44 -18.02 -7.77 8.68
CA ALA A 44 -19.18 -7.07 8.15
C ALA A 44 -19.86 -6.21 9.21
N GLU A 45 -19.94 -6.71 10.46
CA GLU A 45 -20.53 -5.95 11.57
C GLU A 45 -19.75 -4.68 11.86
N ILE A 46 -18.42 -4.77 12.00
CA ILE A 46 -17.56 -3.59 12.19
C ILE A 46 -17.69 -2.61 11.02
N SER A 47 -17.71 -3.12 9.78
CA SER A 47 -17.92 -2.30 8.58
C SER A 47 -19.24 -1.52 8.67
N ARG A 48 -20.33 -2.19 9.02
CA ARG A 48 -21.67 -1.61 9.17
C ARG A 48 -21.73 -0.53 10.26
N VAL A 49 -21.14 -0.81 11.43
CA VAL A 49 -21.05 0.15 12.53
C VAL A 49 -20.33 1.44 12.08
N MET A 50 -19.24 1.30 11.34
CA MET A 50 -18.48 2.46 10.83
C MET A 50 -19.26 3.26 9.78
N GLU A 51 -20.11 2.61 8.98
CA GLU A 51 -20.95 3.26 7.97
C GLU A 51 -22.19 3.94 8.56
N GLN A 52 -22.74 3.38 9.63
CA GLN A 52 -23.93 3.91 10.29
C GLN A 52 -23.61 5.08 11.23
N ASN A 53 -22.40 5.13 11.79
CA ASN A 53 -22.02 6.13 12.80
C ASN A 53 -20.80 7.00 12.38
N PRO A 54 -20.70 7.49 11.13
CA PRO A 54 -19.48 8.14 10.66
C PRO A 54 -19.15 9.42 11.40
N ARG A 55 -20.17 10.23 11.75
CA ARG A 55 -19.97 11.52 12.44
C ARG A 55 -19.51 11.31 13.87
N GLU A 56 -20.14 10.41 14.60
CA GLU A 56 -19.84 10.11 15.98
C GLU A 56 -18.40 9.54 16.12
N ILE A 57 -18.05 8.61 15.26
CA ILE A 57 -16.71 8.02 15.18
C ILE A 57 -15.66 9.10 14.87
N ASP A 58 -15.89 9.94 13.87
CA ASP A 58 -14.95 11.01 13.48
C ASP A 58 -14.77 12.06 14.59
N GLU A 59 -15.82 12.46 15.27
CA GLU A 59 -15.75 13.40 16.38
C GLU A 59 -14.96 12.82 17.56
N PHE A 60 -15.22 11.56 17.91
CA PHE A 60 -14.48 10.87 18.96
C PHE A 60 -13.01 10.71 18.60
N ILE A 61 -12.69 10.29 17.37
CA ILE A 61 -11.31 10.17 16.89
C ILE A 61 -10.59 11.54 17.00
N ARG A 62 -11.22 12.62 16.53
CA ARG A 62 -10.63 13.97 16.62
C ARG A 62 -10.34 14.39 18.05
N LEU A 63 -11.24 14.09 18.98
CA LEU A 63 -11.05 14.36 20.41
C LEU A 63 -9.83 13.59 20.95
N LYS A 64 -9.77 12.28 20.69
CA LYS A 64 -8.69 11.42 21.18
C LYS A 64 -7.32 11.74 20.57
N ILE A 65 -7.28 12.18 19.31
CA ILE A 65 -6.05 12.68 18.70
C ILE A 65 -5.56 13.97 19.39
N LYS A 66 -6.46 14.88 19.77
CA LYS A 66 -6.10 16.07 20.57
C LYS A 66 -5.55 15.71 21.95
N GLU A 67 -6.03 14.63 22.54
CA GLU A 67 -5.52 14.06 23.81
C GLU A 67 -4.15 13.35 23.62
N GLY A 68 -3.67 13.23 22.38
CA GLY A 68 -2.35 12.66 22.05
C GLY A 68 -2.35 11.20 21.63
N LEU A 69 -3.51 10.57 21.42
CA LEU A 69 -3.58 9.22 20.86
C LEU A 69 -3.20 9.19 19.38
N SER A 70 -2.65 8.06 18.93
CA SER A 70 -2.50 7.80 17.49
C SER A 70 -3.87 7.52 16.85
N TYR A 71 -4.01 7.83 15.56
CA TYR A 71 -5.25 7.57 14.83
C TYR A 71 -5.76 6.11 14.95
N PRO A 72 -4.92 5.06 14.79
CA PRO A 72 -5.40 3.68 14.95
C PRO A 72 -6.00 3.41 16.34
N ARG A 73 -5.34 3.86 17.41
CA ARG A 73 -5.84 3.70 18.78
C ARG A 73 -7.13 4.47 19.03
N ALA A 74 -7.21 5.72 18.57
CA ALA A 74 -8.42 6.52 18.66
C ALA A 74 -9.60 5.88 17.92
N ARG A 75 -9.34 5.28 16.77
CA ARG A 75 -10.36 4.57 15.97
C ARG A 75 -10.87 3.31 16.68
N ILE A 76 -9.99 2.49 17.27
CA ILE A 76 -10.38 1.32 18.05
C ILE A 76 -11.30 1.75 19.20
N GLN A 77 -10.90 2.75 19.99
CA GLN A 77 -11.70 3.26 21.09
C GLN A 77 -13.06 3.85 20.64
N ALA A 78 -13.12 4.47 19.48
CA ALA A 78 -14.39 4.97 18.94
C ALA A 78 -15.35 3.81 18.60
N ILE A 79 -14.84 2.71 18.09
CA ILE A 79 -15.64 1.53 17.78
C ILE A 79 -16.00 0.77 19.05
N GLU A 80 -15.06 0.64 19.99
CA GLU A 80 -15.28 0.05 21.31
C GLU A 80 -16.44 0.71 22.08
N MET A 81 -16.55 2.02 22.01
CA MET A 81 -17.65 2.78 22.61
C MET A 81 -19.03 2.34 22.08
N ILE A 82 -19.10 1.92 20.81
CA ILE A 82 -20.36 1.55 20.14
C ILE A 82 -20.63 0.04 20.27
N THR A 83 -19.59 -0.79 20.11
CA THR A 83 -19.72 -2.25 19.96
C THR A 83 -19.25 -3.05 21.18
N GLY A 84 -18.49 -2.44 22.07
CA GLY A 84 -17.80 -3.10 23.17
C GLY A 84 -16.38 -3.56 22.81
N GLU A 85 -15.60 -3.91 23.82
CA GLU A 85 -14.15 -4.19 23.75
C GLU A 85 -13.84 -5.41 22.86
N GLU A 86 -14.59 -6.49 23.00
CA GLU A 86 -14.37 -7.75 22.26
C GLU A 86 -14.45 -7.55 20.75
N GLN A 87 -15.48 -6.85 20.25
CA GLN A 87 -15.65 -6.59 18.83
C GLN A 87 -14.62 -5.58 18.30
N ALA A 88 -14.31 -4.54 19.06
CA ALA A 88 -13.32 -3.55 18.67
C ALA A 88 -11.90 -4.13 18.55
N GLY A 89 -11.56 -5.15 19.36
CA GLY A 89 -10.29 -5.86 19.33
C GLY A 89 -9.95 -6.51 17.98
N ILE A 90 -10.93 -6.76 17.14
CA ILE A 90 -10.71 -7.21 15.75
C ILE A 90 -9.80 -6.24 14.98
N LEU A 91 -9.89 -4.94 15.27
CA LEU A 91 -9.09 -3.89 14.63
C LEU A 91 -7.65 -3.74 15.17
N ASP A 92 -7.22 -4.58 16.11
CA ASP A 92 -5.82 -4.63 16.53
C ASP A 92 -4.91 -5.32 15.49
N SER A 93 -5.49 -6.07 14.56
CA SER A 93 -4.77 -6.85 13.55
C SER A 93 -4.76 -6.19 12.17
N PRO A 94 -3.57 -6.10 11.50
CA PRO A 94 -3.42 -5.34 10.26
C PRO A 94 -4.30 -5.83 9.10
N ASN A 95 -4.45 -7.16 8.94
CA ASN A 95 -5.27 -7.69 7.84
C ASN A 95 -6.75 -7.58 8.14
N ASN A 96 -7.18 -7.63 9.41
CA ASN A 96 -8.55 -7.32 9.79
C ASN A 96 -8.90 -5.86 9.49
N ILE A 97 -7.98 -4.91 9.75
CA ILE A 97 -8.18 -3.49 9.37
C ILE A 97 -8.41 -3.37 7.87
N LEU A 98 -7.57 -4.01 7.05
CA LEU A 98 -7.73 -4.01 5.60
C LEU A 98 -9.02 -4.71 5.16
N ALA A 99 -9.37 -5.84 5.78
CA ALA A 99 -10.59 -6.57 5.50
C ALA A 99 -11.84 -5.71 5.72
N VAL A 100 -11.92 -5.00 6.85
CA VAL A 100 -13.01 -4.06 7.13
C VAL A 100 -13.06 -2.93 6.09
N GLU A 101 -11.91 -2.39 5.68
CA GLU A 101 -11.89 -1.36 4.63
C GLU A 101 -12.31 -1.91 3.26
N TYR A 102 -11.98 -3.15 2.90
CA TYR A 102 -12.52 -3.80 1.70
C TYR A 102 -14.03 -3.94 1.78
N MET A 103 -14.55 -4.47 2.89
CA MET A 103 -16.00 -4.63 3.12
C MET A 103 -16.76 -3.31 2.91
N ARG A 104 -16.24 -2.20 3.44
CA ARG A 104 -16.80 -0.85 3.30
C ARG A 104 -16.81 -0.33 1.86
N LYS A 105 -15.97 -0.87 0.99
CA LYS A 105 -15.82 -0.39 -0.40
C LYS A 105 -16.48 -1.29 -1.42
N ILE A 106 -16.70 -2.56 -1.11
CA ILE A 106 -17.40 -3.51 -1.97
C ILE A 106 -18.85 -3.08 -2.13
N LYS A 107 -19.30 -2.96 -3.39
CA LYS A 107 -20.67 -2.58 -3.76
C LYS A 107 -21.41 -3.69 -4.51
N ARG A 108 -20.70 -4.44 -5.33
CA ARG A 108 -21.28 -5.46 -6.25
C ARG A 108 -20.74 -6.85 -5.98
N ALA A 109 -19.44 -6.97 -5.76
CA ALA A 109 -18.80 -8.25 -5.55
C ALA A 109 -19.19 -8.89 -4.21
N VAL A 110 -19.10 -10.23 -4.14
CA VAL A 110 -19.30 -10.98 -2.90
C VAL A 110 -17.96 -11.09 -2.16
N PRO A 111 -17.84 -10.60 -0.92
CA PRO A 111 -16.61 -10.72 -0.15
C PRO A 111 -16.41 -12.14 0.36
N ILE A 112 -15.17 -12.64 0.27
CA ILE A 112 -14.76 -13.94 0.82
C ILE A 112 -13.51 -13.71 1.66
N THR A 113 -13.54 -14.12 2.94
CA THR A 113 -12.34 -14.08 3.77
C THR A 113 -11.72 -15.45 3.94
N VAL A 114 -10.38 -15.48 3.93
CA VAL A 114 -9.57 -16.66 4.24
C VAL A 114 -8.84 -16.40 5.54
N LYS A 115 -9.04 -17.28 6.53
CA LYS A 115 -8.34 -17.18 7.81
C LYS A 115 -6.83 -17.35 7.60
N ARG A 116 -6.06 -16.37 8.07
CA ARG A 116 -4.60 -16.47 8.06
C ARG A 116 -4.15 -17.49 9.10
N THR A 117 -3.25 -18.37 8.69
CA THR A 117 -2.58 -19.35 9.53
C THR A 117 -1.08 -19.11 9.52
N GLY A 118 -0.38 -19.46 10.59
CA GLY A 118 1.07 -19.28 10.74
C GLY A 118 1.47 -18.01 11.49
N PRO A 119 2.75 -17.60 11.40
CA PRO A 119 3.32 -16.51 12.18
C PRO A 119 2.58 -15.17 11.96
N GLY A 120 2.54 -14.34 13.00
CA GLY A 120 1.98 -12.99 12.93
C GLY A 120 2.66 -12.13 11.85
N TYR A 121 1.98 -11.06 11.42
CA TYR A 121 2.47 -10.18 10.35
C TYR A 121 3.89 -9.63 10.58
N ASN A 122 4.24 -9.34 11.84
CA ASN A 122 5.52 -8.76 12.22
C ASN A 122 6.53 -9.80 12.76
N ASP A 123 6.17 -11.08 12.81
CA ASP A 123 7.07 -12.09 13.33
C ASP A 123 8.27 -12.30 12.41
N VAL A 124 9.45 -12.29 12.99
CA VAL A 124 10.73 -12.52 12.29
C VAL A 124 11.16 -13.99 12.34
N THR A 125 10.38 -14.85 12.99
CA THR A 125 10.61 -16.29 13.08
C THR A 125 9.75 -17.04 12.06
N ALA A 126 10.29 -18.15 11.53
CA ALA A 126 9.52 -19.07 10.71
C ALA A 126 8.99 -20.22 11.60
N GLU A 127 7.74 -20.59 11.42
CA GLU A 127 7.14 -21.76 12.03
C GLU A 127 6.95 -22.86 10.98
N GLY A 128 7.84 -23.87 11.00
CA GLY A 128 7.83 -24.92 9.99
C GLY A 128 8.09 -24.37 8.57
N GLU A 129 7.16 -24.60 7.66
CA GLU A 129 7.21 -24.14 6.25
C GLU A 129 6.59 -22.76 6.03
N LEU A 130 6.02 -22.15 7.08
CA LEU A 130 5.37 -20.85 6.99
C LEU A 130 6.23 -19.75 7.60
N ALA A 131 6.38 -18.65 6.87
CA ALA A 131 7.11 -17.47 7.33
C ALA A 131 6.39 -16.19 6.90
N SER A 132 6.48 -15.15 7.73
CA SER A 132 6.05 -13.82 7.33
C SER A 132 7.00 -13.24 6.27
N ALA A 133 6.54 -12.24 5.51
CA ALA A 133 7.42 -11.52 4.60
C ALA A 133 8.58 -10.82 5.33
N SER A 134 8.36 -10.41 6.58
CA SER A 134 9.40 -9.83 7.45
C SER A 134 10.46 -10.87 7.82
N ALA A 135 10.04 -12.09 8.18
CA ALA A 135 10.95 -13.19 8.46
C ALA A 135 11.79 -13.57 7.21
N ILE A 136 11.17 -13.63 6.03
CA ILE A 136 11.89 -13.92 4.78
C ILE A 136 12.94 -12.86 4.48
N ARG A 137 12.60 -11.55 4.62
CA ARG A 137 13.58 -10.46 4.42
C ARG A 137 14.72 -10.52 5.43
N TYR A 138 14.42 -10.81 6.70
CA TYR A 138 15.42 -10.97 7.74
C TYR A 138 16.39 -12.12 7.38
N LEU A 139 15.86 -13.30 7.02
CA LEU A 139 16.66 -14.45 6.64
C LEU A 139 17.51 -14.21 5.39
N LEU A 140 16.98 -13.45 4.42
CA LEU A 140 17.74 -13.02 3.23
C LEU A 140 18.94 -12.13 3.61
N ASN A 141 18.75 -11.18 4.50
CA ASN A 141 19.80 -10.27 4.97
C ASN A 141 20.90 -11.04 5.74
N GLU A 142 20.50 -12.11 6.46
CA GLU A 142 21.41 -13.01 7.16
C GLU A 142 22.04 -14.09 6.23
N ASN A 143 21.82 -14.00 4.91
CA ASN A 143 22.26 -15.00 3.91
C ASN A 143 21.82 -16.44 4.25
N ARG A 144 20.67 -16.63 4.89
CA ARG A 144 20.13 -17.95 5.23
C ARG A 144 19.27 -18.52 4.10
N ASP A 145 19.18 -19.85 4.06
CA ASP A 145 18.37 -20.54 3.06
C ASP A 145 16.87 -20.33 3.32
N ILE A 146 16.21 -19.67 2.39
CA ILE A 146 14.76 -19.40 2.39
C ILE A 146 13.99 -20.37 1.49
N SER A 147 14.67 -21.35 0.92
CA SER A 147 14.09 -22.27 -0.08
C SER A 147 12.84 -23.00 0.39
N PRO A 148 12.78 -23.48 1.65
CA PRO A 148 11.59 -24.17 2.15
C PRO A 148 10.37 -23.24 2.36
N LEU A 149 10.60 -21.93 2.43
CA LEU A 149 9.60 -20.93 2.81
C LEU A 149 8.91 -20.29 1.60
N LEU A 150 9.30 -20.66 0.38
CA LEU A 150 8.80 -20.03 -0.85
C LEU A 150 8.34 -21.09 -1.87
N PRO A 151 7.21 -20.82 -2.57
CA PRO A 151 6.86 -21.57 -3.76
C PRO A 151 8.00 -21.55 -4.78
N GLY A 152 8.22 -22.67 -5.49
CA GLY A 152 9.39 -22.86 -6.35
C GLY A 152 9.60 -21.76 -7.41
N GLU A 153 8.52 -21.25 -8.01
CA GLU A 153 8.62 -20.16 -9.00
C GLU A 153 8.97 -18.82 -8.34
N SER A 154 8.37 -18.51 -7.18
CA SER A 154 8.70 -17.30 -6.42
C SER A 154 10.16 -17.29 -5.98
N LYS A 155 10.71 -18.44 -5.58
CA LYS A 155 12.11 -18.61 -5.27
C LYS A 155 13.00 -18.28 -6.47
N LYS A 156 12.70 -18.84 -7.66
CA LYS A 156 13.48 -18.60 -8.88
C LYS A 156 13.52 -17.12 -9.24
N ILE A 157 12.39 -16.42 -9.07
CA ILE A 157 12.31 -14.98 -9.34
C ILE A 157 13.13 -14.19 -8.31
N LEU A 158 12.95 -14.49 -7.02
CA LEU A 158 13.62 -13.76 -5.94
C LEU A 158 15.15 -13.93 -6.01
N MET A 159 15.65 -15.14 -6.31
CA MET A 159 17.09 -15.40 -6.46
C MET A 159 17.72 -14.67 -7.67
N LYS A 160 16.92 -14.29 -8.65
CA LYS A 160 17.36 -13.49 -9.81
C LYS A 160 17.14 -11.99 -9.59
N ALA A 161 16.31 -11.60 -8.64
CA ALA A 161 16.04 -10.20 -8.35
C ALA A 161 17.32 -9.49 -7.89
N ALA A 162 17.47 -8.24 -8.31
CA ALA A 162 18.53 -7.40 -7.79
C ALA A 162 18.16 -6.96 -6.36
N PRO A 163 19.05 -7.08 -5.38
CA PRO A 163 18.77 -6.55 -4.05
C PRO A 163 18.58 -5.03 -4.09
N VAL A 164 17.70 -4.54 -3.23
CA VAL A 164 17.44 -3.12 -3.06
C VAL A 164 18.29 -2.60 -1.91
N SER A 165 19.05 -1.53 -2.16
CA SER A 165 19.89 -0.90 -1.15
C SER A 165 19.09 0.09 -0.30
N GLU A 166 18.99 -0.20 0.98
CA GLU A 166 18.39 0.69 1.97
C GLU A 166 19.22 1.97 2.19
N GLU A 167 20.54 1.86 2.06
CA GLU A 167 21.45 3.00 2.11
C GLU A 167 21.21 3.96 0.95
N LYS A 168 21.06 3.45 -0.29
CA LYS A 168 20.70 4.29 -1.44
C LYS A 168 19.34 4.98 -1.23
N TYR A 169 18.35 4.27 -0.67
CA TYR A 169 17.05 4.86 -0.34
C TYR A 169 17.21 6.01 0.67
N PHE A 170 17.94 5.78 1.75
CA PHE A 170 18.22 6.81 2.74
C PHE A 170 18.93 8.03 2.13
N ASN A 171 19.95 7.82 1.29
CA ASN A 171 20.69 8.91 0.63
C ASN A 171 19.79 9.72 -0.32
N MET A 172 18.93 9.06 -1.11
CA MET A 172 17.95 9.75 -1.97
C MET A 172 16.93 10.55 -1.16
N LEU A 173 16.48 9.99 -0.04
CA LEU A 173 15.57 10.67 0.87
C LEU A 173 16.22 11.88 1.53
N CYS A 174 17.50 11.78 1.96
CA CYS A 174 18.27 12.90 2.48
C CYS A 174 18.38 14.01 1.44
N TYR A 175 18.77 13.68 0.20
CA TYR A 175 18.83 14.65 -0.89
C TYR A 175 17.48 15.36 -1.08
N ARG A 176 16.38 14.58 -1.14
CA ARG A 176 15.03 15.13 -1.33
C ARG A 176 14.62 16.03 -0.17
N ALA A 177 14.85 15.62 1.07
CA ALA A 177 14.51 16.41 2.27
C ALA A 177 15.32 17.70 2.39
N LEU A 178 16.58 17.69 1.95
CA LEU A 178 17.45 18.90 1.97
C LEU A 178 17.10 19.87 0.85
N SER A 179 16.80 19.38 -0.36
CA SER A 179 16.54 20.19 -1.56
C SER A 179 15.12 20.73 -1.64
N ALA A 180 14.12 20.01 -1.10
CA ALA A 180 12.74 20.45 -1.14
C ALA A 180 12.44 21.53 -0.10
N ASP A 181 11.49 22.39 -0.43
CA ASP A 181 10.90 23.32 0.54
C ASP A 181 9.98 22.57 1.52
N ILE A 182 9.87 23.08 2.75
CA ILE A 182 8.99 22.53 3.78
C ILE A 182 7.55 22.47 3.28
N ALA A 183 7.07 23.55 2.62
CA ALA A 183 5.73 23.62 2.06
C ALA A 183 5.46 22.53 1.03
N GLN A 184 6.45 22.11 0.23
CA GLN A 184 6.32 20.99 -0.70
C GLN A 184 6.21 19.65 0.03
N MET A 185 7.01 19.43 1.08
CA MET A 185 6.95 18.20 1.88
C MET A 185 5.68 18.11 2.72
N ASP A 186 5.13 19.25 3.17
CA ASP A 186 3.87 19.31 3.91
C ASP A 186 2.66 18.89 3.06
N LYS A 187 2.79 18.88 1.74
CA LYS A 187 1.77 18.36 0.83
C LYS A 187 1.68 16.83 0.83
N ALA A 188 2.66 16.10 1.36
CA ALA A 188 2.58 14.66 1.52
C ALA A 188 1.35 14.26 2.38
N PRO A 189 0.45 13.37 1.89
CA PRO A 189 -0.80 13.04 2.60
C PRO A 189 -0.61 12.54 4.04
N ALA A 190 0.45 11.77 4.31
CA ALA A 190 0.78 11.29 5.65
C ALA A 190 1.49 12.32 6.54
N GLY A 191 1.91 13.46 5.96
CA GLY A 191 2.58 14.57 6.65
C GLY A 191 1.65 15.39 7.53
N GLY A 192 2.16 16.52 8.01
CA GLY A 192 1.47 17.52 8.84
C GLY A 192 2.14 17.74 10.20
N GLU A 193 1.62 18.71 10.95
CA GLU A 193 2.03 19.02 12.33
C GLU A 193 3.54 19.18 12.56
N GLY A 194 4.28 19.80 11.59
CA GLY A 194 5.71 20.03 11.69
C GLY A 194 6.61 18.84 11.38
N LEU A 195 6.04 17.73 10.86
CA LEU A 195 6.81 16.53 10.54
C LEU A 195 7.86 16.78 9.44
N SER A 196 7.56 17.64 8.47
CA SER A 196 8.49 18.05 7.41
C SER A 196 9.68 18.85 7.96
N ASN A 197 9.44 19.75 8.92
CA ASN A 197 10.50 20.45 9.64
C ASN A 197 11.39 19.47 10.42
N LYS A 198 10.76 18.53 11.12
CA LYS A 198 11.49 17.50 11.87
C LYS A 198 12.32 16.62 10.93
N LEU A 199 11.77 16.21 9.79
CA LEU A 199 12.50 15.46 8.75
C LEU A 199 13.72 16.24 8.27
N LYS A 200 13.54 17.51 7.85
CA LYS A 200 14.62 18.35 7.30
C LYS A 200 15.78 18.57 8.29
N ASN A 201 15.49 18.60 9.58
CA ASN A 201 16.50 18.70 10.62
C ASN A 201 17.15 17.33 10.92
N SER A 202 16.35 16.27 11.01
CA SER A 202 16.83 14.94 11.40
C SER A 202 17.73 14.29 10.35
N VAL A 203 17.51 14.50 9.05
CA VAL A 203 18.38 13.96 7.99
C VAL A 203 19.84 14.43 8.06
N ARG A 204 20.12 15.50 8.80
CA ARG A 204 21.48 15.98 9.03
C ARG A 204 22.22 15.27 10.16
N LEU A 205 21.48 14.55 11.00
CA LEU A 205 21.99 13.92 12.22
C LEU A 205 21.93 12.40 12.15
N CYS A 206 20.91 11.88 11.48
CA CYS A 206 20.68 10.42 11.35
C CYS A 206 21.62 9.80 10.32
N ARG A 207 21.97 8.54 10.55
CA ARG A 207 22.94 7.79 9.73
C ARG A 207 22.32 6.64 8.95
N SER A 208 21.08 6.30 9.22
CA SER A 208 20.35 5.21 8.56
C SER A 208 18.85 5.53 8.44
N LEU A 209 18.15 4.73 7.65
CA LEU A 209 16.69 4.84 7.51
C LEU A 209 15.99 4.54 8.84
N ASP A 210 16.43 3.52 9.56
CA ASP A 210 15.84 3.14 10.86
C ASP A 210 16.07 4.23 11.92
N ASP A 211 17.30 4.76 12.01
CA ASP A 211 17.63 5.88 12.91
C ASP A 211 16.76 7.10 12.62
N LEU A 212 16.56 7.43 11.34
CA LEU A 212 15.68 8.50 10.91
C LEU A 212 14.21 8.23 11.30
N ALA A 213 13.71 7.03 11.01
CA ALA A 213 12.33 6.66 11.29
C ALA A 213 12.04 6.66 12.81
N ASP A 214 12.96 6.16 13.62
CA ASP A 214 12.84 6.17 15.08
C ASP A 214 12.91 7.59 15.65
N THR A 215 13.79 8.44 15.10
CA THR A 215 13.84 9.86 15.45
C THR A 215 12.53 10.59 15.14
N LEU A 216 11.90 10.29 14.00
CA LEU A 216 10.62 10.91 13.60
C LEU A 216 9.43 10.39 14.40
N LYS A 217 9.49 9.15 14.88
CA LYS A 217 8.42 8.48 15.62
C LYS A 217 7.99 9.27 16.86
N SER A 218 6.72 9.19 17.19
CA SER A 218 6.13 9.78 18.38
C SER A 218 4.85 9.03 18.77
N LYS A 219 4.23 9.39 19.90
CA LYS A 219 2.93 8.82 20.28
C LYS A 219 1.85 9.01 19.22
N ARG A 220 1.92 10.11 18.43
CA ARG A 220 0.96 10.43 17.35
C ARG A 220 1.32 9.78 16.02
N TYR A 221 2.61 9.54 15.76
CA TYR A 221 3.13 9.02 14.49
C TYR A 221 3.66 7.61 14.67
N THR A 222 2.88 6.63 14.22
CA THR A 222 3.31 5.22 14.18
C THR A 222 4.41 5.04 13.13
N ARG A 223 5.22 3.98 13.26
CA ARG A 223 6.27 3.64 12.28
C ARG A 223 5.70 3.56 10.86
N THR A 224 4.60 2.87 10.66
CA THR A 224 3.97 2.74 9.34
C THR A 224 3.49 4.05 8.73
N ARG A 225 3.09 5.03 9.56
CA ARG A 225 2.76 6.38 9.07
C ARG A 225 4.03 7.13 8.65
N ILE A 226 5.11 7.00 9.42
CA ILE A 226 6.41 7.59 9.07
C ILE A 226 6.91 7.00 7.75
N ASP A 227 6.91 5.69 7.59
CA ASP A 227 7.38 5.03 6.37
C ASP A 227 6.59 5.51 5.13
N ARG A 228 5.26 5.64 5.25
CA ARG A 228 4.44 6.23 4.17
C ARG A 228 4.80 7.70 3.89
N PHE A 229 4.99 8.50 4.93
CA PHE A 229 5.39 9.90 4.78
C PHE A 229 6.71 10.03 4.05
N LEU A 230 7.71 9.25 4.42
CA LEU A 230 9.03 9.24 3.78
C LEU A 230 8.95 8.85 2.30
N ALA A 231 8.17 7.79 1.98
CA ALA A 231 7.92 7.40 0.61
C ALA A 231 7.19 8.49 -0.19
N GLN A 232 6.17 9.12 0.39
CA GLN A 232 5.41 10.20 -0.24
C GLN A 232 6.26 11.44 -0.49
N VAL A 233 7.15 11.80 0.44
CA VAL A 233 8.11 12.90 0.26
C VAL A 233 9.08 12.59 -0.88
N LEU A 234 9.65 11.37 -0.91
CA LEU A 234 10.58 10.96 -1.97
C LEU A 234 9.90 10.98 -3.35
N LEU A 235 8.69 10.46 -3.44
CA LEU A 235 7.90 10.40 -4.67
C LEU A 235 7.18 11.72 -5.02
N ALA A 236 7.33 12.75 -4.20
CA ALA A 236 6.63 14.02 -4.34
C ALA A 236 5.10 13.84 -4.53
N ILE A 237 4.50 12.98 -3.71
CA ILE A 237 3.03 12.79 -3.71
C ILE A 237 2.40 14.01 -3.04
N ASP A 238 1.50 14.66 -3.75
CA ASP A 238 0.85 15.92 -3.36
C ASP A 238 -0.64 15.66 -3.10
N ARG A 239 -1.12 15.95 -1.88
CA ARG A 239 -2.54 15.78 -1.50
C ARG A 239 -3.48 16.75 -2.21
N ASP A 240 -2.96 17.87 -2.70
CA ASP A 240 -3.76 18.90 -3.36
C ASP A 240 -3.97 18.58 -4.86
N VAL A 241 -3.27 17.56 -5.38
CA VAL A 241 -3.42 17.14 -6.77
C VAL A 241 -4.31 15.90 -6.82
N HIS A 242 -5.49 16.08 -7.40
CA HIS A 242 -6.43 14.98 -7.62
C HIS A 242 -5.92 14.06 -8.73
N THR A 243 -6.15 12.75 -8.57
CA THR A 243 -6.02 11.76 -9.62
C THR A 243 -7.13 10.74 -9.51
N GLU A 244 -7.73 10.39 -10.62
CA GLU A 244 -8.63 9.25 -10.69
C GLU A 244 -7.86 7.94 -10.66
N ASN A 245 -8.57 6.87 -10.33
CA ASN A 245 -8.02 5.52 -10.38
C ASN A 245 -7.98 5.02 -11.84
N TYR A 246 -7.17 4.03 -12.12
CA TYR A 246 -7.03 3.41 -13.44
C TYR A 246 -6.56 1.96 -13.30
N ILE A 247 -6.71 1.19 -14.36
CA ILE A 247 -6.34 -0.21 -14.41
C ILE A 247 -5.09 -0.37 -15.26
N ARG A 248 -3.95 -0.65 -14.62
CA ARG A 248 -2.73 -0.99 -15.33
C ARG A 248 -2.53 -2.48 -15.41
N ILE A 249 -2.41 -3.00 -16.63
CA ILE A 249 -2.22 -4.42 -16.90
C ILE A 249 -0.72 -4.73 -16.97
N LEU A 250 -0.21 -5.53 -16.02
CA LEU A 250 1.18 -5.96 -15.99
C LEU A 250 1.39 -7.32 -16.68
N ALA A 251 0.39 -8.20 -16.59
CA ALA A 251 0.42 -9.52 -17.22
C ALA A 251 -1.01 -9.98 -17.54
N LEU A 252 -1.15 -10.80 -18.58
CA LEU A 252 -2.43 -11.40 -18.97
C LEU A 252 -2.19 -12.74 -19.68
N SER A 253 -3.19 -13.62 -19.62
CA SER A 253 -3.29 -14.81 -20.48
C SER A 253 -3.96 -14.44 -21.81
N LYS A 254 -3.91 -15.34 -22.80
CA LYS A 254 -4.68 -15.18 -24.05
C LYS A 254 -6.18 -14.99 -23.77
N LYS A 255 -6.74 -15.76 -22.81
CA LYS A 255 -8.14 -15.62 -22.37
C LYS A 255 -8.40 -14.25 -21.72
N GLY A 256 -7.47 -13.77 -20.88
CA GLY A 256 -7.54 -12.44 -20.28
C GLY A 256 -7.50 -11.32 -21.32
N GLY A 257 -6.69 -11.47 -22.36
CA GLY A 257 -6.63 -10.52 -23.48
C GLY A 257 -7.95 -10.43 -24.26
N ALA A 258 -8.59 -11.57 -24.53
CA ALA A 258 -9.92 -11.61 -25.15
C ALA A 258 -10.97 -10.92 -24.26
N TYR A 259 -10.98 -11.26 -22.96
CA TYR A 259 -11.88 -10.64 -21.98
C TYR A 259 -11.73 -9.10 -21.93
N LEU A 260 -10.50 -8.60 -21.83
CA LEU A 260 -10.26 -7.15 -21.81
C LEU A 260 -10.73 -6.45 -23.09
N LYS A 261 -10.61 -7.12 -24.24
CA LYS A 261 -11.12 -6.59 -25.50
C LYS A 261 -12.66 -6.47 -25.49
N ASP A 262 -13.34 -7.48 -24.95
CA ASP A 262 -14.79 -7.47 -24.84
C ASP A 262 -15.27 -6.47 -23.79
N LEU A 263 -14.59 -6.38 -22.64
CA LEU A 263 -14.85 -5.37 -21.61
C LEU A 263 -14.71 -3.94 -22.14
N LYS A 264 -13.66 -3.65 -22.90
CA LYS A 264 -13.48 -2.33 -23.54
C LYS A 264 -14.59 -2.03 -24.56
N LYS A 265 -15.08 -3.04 -25.30
CA LYS A 265 -16.15 -2.85 -26.28
C LYS A 265 -17.52 -2.65 -25.65
N SER A 266 -17.79 -3.31 -24.54
CA SER A 266 -19.08 -3.19 -23.82
C SER A 266 -19.29 -1.83 -23.15
N GLY A 267 -18.20 -1.08 -22.89
CA GLY A 267 -18.25 0.15 -22.09
C GLY A 267 -18.60 -0.07 -20.61
N ALA A 268 -18.56 -1.32 -20.12
CA ALA A 268 -18.92 -1.65 -18.75
C ALA A 268 -17.83 -1.26 -17.72
N CYS A 269 -16.62 -0.97 -18.16
CA CYS A 269 -15.52 -0.49 -17.33
C CYS A 269 -15.45 1.04 -17.42
N GLU A 270 -15.64 1.70 -16.29
CA GLU A 270 -15.56 3.16 -16.18
C GLU A 270 -14.12 3.67 -16.06
N LEU A 271 -13.21 2.79 -15.57
CA LEU A 271 -11.80 3.14 -15.39
C LEU A 271 -11.00 3.03 -16.69
N THR A 272 -10.05 3.91 -16.89
CA THR A 272 -9.08 3.83 -17.99
C THR A 272 -8.21 2.59 -17.84
N ILE A 273 -8.17 1.72 -18.86
CA ILE A 273 -7.34 0.52 -18.90
C ILE A 273 -6.06 0.79 -19.68
N ILE A 274 -4.91 0.75 -19.02
CA ILE A 274 -3.58 1.00 -19.58
C ILE A 274 -2.85 -0.32 -19.83
N THR A 275 -2.44 -0.57 -21.06
CA THR A 275 -1.63 -1.73 -21.46
C THR A 275 -0.22 -1.33 -21.95
N ASN A 276 -0.04 -0.09 -22.37
CA ASN A 276 1.24 0.41 -22.85
C ASN A 276 1.35 1.92 -22.62
N MET A 277 2.24 2.32 -21.74
CA MET A 277 2.41 3.73 -21.36
C MET A 277 2.99 4.62 -22.47
N SER A 278 3.73 4.06 -23.45
CA SER A 278 4.35 4.84 -24.53
C SER A 278 3.41 5.18 -25.66
N LYS A 279 2.26 4.52 -25.77
CA LYS A 279 1.35 4.59 -26.93
C LYS A 279 0.00 5.24 -26.64
N GLU A 280 -0.36 5.37 -25.37
CA GLU A 280 -1.70 5.82 -25.00
C GLU A 280 -1.69 7.33 -24.71
N ASN A 281 -2.64 8.03 -25.32
CA ASN A 281 -2.95 9.41 -24.94
C ASN A 281 -3.70 9.33 -23.61
N LEU A 282 -2.97 9.54 -22.51
CA LEU A 282 -3.52 9.41 -21.17
C LEU A 282 -4.49 10.57 -20.88
N PRO A 283 -5.71 10.27 -20.41
CA PRO A 283 -6.62 11.28 -19.88
C PRO A 283 -5.94 12.15 -18.81
N GLU A 284 -6.32 13.42 -18.75
CA GLU A 284 -5.69 14.38 -17.83
C GLU A 284 -5.86 13.95 -16.38
N GLU A 285 -7.01 13.38 -16.04
CA GLU A 285 -7.44 12.97 -14.71
C GLU A 285 -6.52 11.89 -14.08
N ILE A 286 -5.84 11.09 -14.91
CA ILE A 286 -4.93 10.02 -14.44
C ILE A 286 -3.45 10.34 -14.63
N ARG A 287 -3.10 11.41 -15.36
CA ARG A 287 -1.68 11.73 -15.69
C ARG A 287 -0.80 11.88 -14.46
N TYR A 288 -1.34 12.50 -13.43
CA TYR A 288 -0.59 12.65 -12.19
C TYR A 288 -0.26 11.29 -11.56
N GLY A 289 -1.26 10.41 -11.38
CA GLY A 289 -1.07 9.07 -10.84
C GLY A 289 -0.04 8.27 -11.62
N VAL A 290 -0.19 8.22 -12.95
CA VAL A 290 0.75 7.55 -13.86
C VAL A 290 2.16 8.12 -13.75
N SER A 291 2.31 9.43 -13.62
CA SER A 291 3.63 10.05 -13.43
C SER A 291 4.30 9.62 -12.13
N ARG A 292 3.51 9.34 -11.08
CA ARG A 292 4.04 8.82 -9.81
C ARG A 292 4.42 7.35 -9.90
N ASP A 293 3.68 6.53 -10.66
CA ASP A 293 4.06 5.13 -10.93
C ASP A 293 5.39 5.04 -11.67
N ILE A 294 5.56 5.86 -12.72
CA ILE A 294 6.81 5.91 -13.49
C ILE A 294 7.97 6.34 -12.57
N LEU A 295 7.79 7.42 -11.79
CA LEU A 295 8.80 7.90 -10.87
C LEU A 295 9.15 6.84 -9.81
N ALA A 296 8.16 6.13 -9.27
CA ALA A 296 8.38 5.06 -8.29
C ALA A 296 9.21 3.92 -8.90
N SER A 297 8.92 3.51 -10.13
CA SER A 297 9.68 2.49 -10.85
C SER A 297 11.11 2.94 -11.13
N ASP A 298 11.32 4.19 -11.58
CA ASP A 298 12.64 4.73 -11.85
C ASP A 298 13.48 4.83 -10.57
N ILE A 299 12.87 5.31 -9.46
CA ILE A 299 13.54 5.33 -8.15
C ILE A 299 13.89 3.91 -7.72
N TYR A 300 12.96 2.94 -7.82
CA TYR A 300 13.23 1.55 -7.49
C TYR A 300 14.42 1.00 -8.26
N ASN A 301 14.51 1.27 -9.55
CA ASN A 301 15.65 0.88 -10.40
C ASN A 301 16.98 1.52 -9.93
N LEU A 302 16.93 2.76 -9.44
CA LEU A 302 18.12 3.43 -8.87
C LEU A 302 18.55 2.80 -7.53
N LEU A 303 17.61 2.25 -6.76
CA LEU A 303 17.89 1.60 -5.48
C LEU A 303 18.50 0.19 -5.67
N CYS A 304 18.28 -0.46 -6.82
CA CYS A 304 18.85 -1.77 -7.10
C CYS A 304 20.38 -1.71 -7.18
N GLU A 305 21.04 -2.77 -6.70
CA GLU A 305 22.50 -2.87 -6.71
C GLU A 305 23.07 -3.27 -8.07
N ARG A 306 22.21 -3.82 -8.93
CA ARG A 306 22.57 -4.18 -10.31
C ARG A 306 22.07 -3.12 -11.28
N ASP A 307 22.73 -2.98 -12.41
CA ASP A 307 22.24 -2.14 -13.49
C ASP A 307 20.89 -2.64 -13.98
N MET A 308 19.86 -1.87 -13.66
CA MET A 308 18.50 -2.11 -14.10
C MET A 308 18.15 -1.14 -15.25
N TYR A 309 17.25 -1.56 -16.13
CA TYR A 309 16.74 -0.70 -17.18
C TYR A 309 16.03 0.51 -16.56
N ARG A 310 16.62 1.68 -16.69
CA ARG A 310 15.96 2.95 -16.38
C ARG A 310 14.88 3.21 -17.43
N PHE A 311 13.83 3.91 -17.05
CA PHE A 311 12.68 4.19 -17.92
C PHE A 311 11.94 2.94 -18.40
N SER A 312 12.03 1.86 -17.66
CA SER A 312 11.44 0.56 -18.03
C SER A 312 9.93 0.61 -18.23
N GLU A 313 9.22 1.52 -17.56
CA GLU A 313 7.77 1.61 -17.65
C GLU A 313 7.28 2.08 -19.02
N TYR A 314 8.03 2.95 -19.70
CA TYR A 314 7.69 3.40 -21.06
C TYR A 314 7.86 2.31 -22.13
N VAL A 315 8.74 1.35 -21.90
CA VAL A 315 9.06 0.28 -22.88
C VAL A 315 8.48 -1.08 -22.47
N ARG A 316 8.04 -1.23 -21.22
CA ARG A 316 7.52 -2.49 -20.70
C ARG A 316 6.15 -2.79 -21.31
N LYS A 317 6.06 -3.94 -21.96
CA LYS A 317 4.78 -4.51 -22.41
C LYS A 317 4.25 -5.47 -21.33
N PRO A 318 2.93 -5.67 -21.24
CA PRO A 318 2.36 -6.72 -20.40
C PRO A 318 2.97 -8.08 -20.75
N PHE A 319 3.28 -8.86 -19.74
CA PHE A 319 3.68 -10.24 -19.94
C PHE A 319 2.49 -11.09 -20.41
N ILE A 320 2.64 -11.84 -21.50
CA ILE A 320 1.60 -12.71 -22.01
C ILE A 320 1.92 -14.14 -21.62
N ALA A 321 1.14 -14.71 -20.68
CA ALA A 321 1.31 -16.09 -20.25
C ALA A 321 0.85 -17.07 -21.33
N GLY A 322 1.67 -18.09 -21.59
CA GLY A 322 1.35 -19.15 -22.56
C GLY A 322 1.89 -18.89 -23.98
N GLU A 323 2.86 -17.98 -24.13
CA GLU A 323 3.78 -17.91 -25.28
C GLU A 323 5.09 -18.58 -24.98
#